data_21613c7e43b3a58882eb8e4e6399bd7a
#
_entry.id   21613c7e43b3a58882eb8e4e6399bd7a
#
_cell.length_a   1.000
_cell.length_b   1.000
_cell.length_c   1.000
_cell.angle_alpha   90.00
_cell.angle_beta   90.00
_cell.angle_gamma   90.00
#
_symmetry.space_group_name_H-M   'P 1'
#
loop_
_entity.id
_entity.type
_entity.pdbx_description
1 polymer ?
#
loop_
_entity_poly.entity_id
_entity_poly.type
_entity_poly.pdbx_seq_one_letter_code
_entity_poly.pdbx_strand_id
1 'polypeptide(L)'
;MPRIVRISTVQLPTVIAGRSFKGKQASNRKHIFNMLKTAGERASDLVLFGEYANLSHRLWSSNKKEYVADPIPGELTRAVARYARKYKMNVALPLFGTYRGVLSSWVVLLNREGKIIGCYQKTHPTIAEQSIGMQAGNALPVYEFDFGKVGIMTCMDIEYPEVAQILMLRGAEILLFPHVQGSWGEIDWEIRYRARAVDTGLYVVSACYGYPEGEWMPGKMIGRSGIVGRDGLILADIGRSIGVLPLDVDLEQKRVTQFFFNEKYDRSLAVAASRRPEIYGDLVDHKFKENALQTMQE
;
A
#
# COMPACT_ATOMS: atom_id res chain seq x y z
N MET A 1 -24.05 0.65 -15.01
CA MET A 1 -23.18 -0.20 -15.83
C MET A 1 -21.95 -0.53 -15.01
N PRO A 2 -21.35 -1.71 -15.12
CA PRO A 2 -20.14 -2.06 -14.36
C PRO A 2 -19.00 -1.08 -14.68
N ARG A 3 -18.21 -0.72 -13.66
CA ARG A 3 -17.00 0.10 -13.80
C ARG A 3 -15.81 -0.79 -13.47
N ILE A 4 -15.40 -1.56 -14.48
CA ILE A 4 -14.33 -2.54 -14.34
C ILE A 4 -12.97 -1.84 -14.33
N VAL A 5 -12.15 -2.16 -13.32
CA VAL A 5 -10.78 -1.67 -13.17
C VAL A 5 -9.85 -2.86 -13.01
N ARG A 6 -8.87 -2.99 -13.90
CA ARG A 6 -7.82 -4.02 -13.78
C ARG A 6 -6.70 -3.52 -12.89
N ILE A 7 -6.60 -4.09 -11.71
CA ILE A 7 -5.56 -3.77 -10.73
C ILE A 7 -4.50 -4.86 -10.75
N SER A 8 -3.24 -4.47 -10.89
CA SER A 8 -2.10 -5.37 -10.76
C SER A 8 -1.33 -5.07 -9.49
N THR A 9 -1.20 -6.07 -8.63
CA THR A 9 -0.26 -6.01 -7.52
C THR A 9 1.05 -6.68 -7.92
N VAL A 10 2.17 -6.05 -7.52
CA VAL A 10 3.53 -6.47 -7.89
C VAL A 10 4.25 -7.01 -6.68
N GLN A 11 4.76 -8.22 -6.79
CA GLN A 11 5.60 -8.87 -5.79
C GLN A 11 7.03 -8.94 -6.32
N LEU A 12 7.86 -7.95 -5.89
CA LEU A 12 9.28 -7.88 -6.25
C LEU A 12 10.11 -8.92 -5.50
N PRO A 13 11.26 -9.36 -6.06
CA PRO A 13 12.18 -10.20 -5.32
C PRO A 13 12.88 -9.45 -4.19
N THR A 14 13.14 -10.13 -3.07
CA THR A 14 14.01 -9.65 -1.98
C THR A 14 15.46 -9.99 -2.22
N VAL A 15 15.74 -11.07 -2.93
CA VAL A 15 17.10 -11.47 -3.33
C VAL A 15 17.43 -10.83 -4.66
N ILE A 16 18.42 -9.94 -4.66
CA ILE A 16 18.79 -9.14 -5.84
C ILE A 16 20.26 -9.39 -6.19
N ALA A 17 20.50 -9.73 -7.45
CA ALA A 17 21.82 -9.97 -7.98
C ALA A 17 22.67 -8.68 -8.01
N GLY A 18 23.97 -8.82 -7.75
CA GLY A 18 24.94 -7.73 -7.80
C GLY A 18 25.96 -7.79 -6.66
N ARG A 19 27.25 -7.56 -6.99
CA ARG A 19 28.35 -7.58 -6.00
C ARG A 19 28.50 -6.25 -5.26
N SER A 20 28.15 -5.12 -5.89
CA SER A 20 28.24 -3.78 -5.32
C SER A 20 26.84 -3.20 -5.04
N PHE A 21 26.78 -2.16 -4.19
CA PHE A 21 25.55 -1.41 -3.95
C PHE A 21 24.91 -0.91 -5.26
N LYS A 22 25.69 -0.25 -6.12
CA LYS A 22 25.20 0.24 -7.43
C LYS A 22 24.69 -0.91 -8.31
N GLY A 23 25.39 -2.05 -8.32
CA GLY A 23 24.96 -3.23 -9.07
C GLY A 23 23.64 -3.80 -8.57
N LYS A 24 23.46 -3.88 -7.26
CA LYS A 24 22.18 -4.31 -6.64
C LYS A 24 21.03 -3.34 -6.94
N GLN A 25 21.30 -2.03 -6.84
CA GLN A 25 20.31 -0.99 -7.18
C GLN A 25 19.90 -1.07 -8.65
N ALA A 26 20.86 -1.23 -9.57
CA ALA A 26 20.58 -1.39 -10.99
C ALA A 26 19.75 -2.66 -11.27
N SER A 27 20.09 -3.77 -10.62
CA SER A 27 19.32 -5.02 -10.70
C SER A 27 17.89 -4.84 -10.18
N ASN A 28 17.70 -4.17 -9.03
CA ASN A 28 16.38 -3.87 -8.50
C ASN A 28 15.56 -3.02 -9.47
N ARG A 29 16.14 -1.94 -10.02
CA ARG A 29 15.47 -1.11 -11.03
C ARG A 29 15.06 -1.92 -12.26
N LYS A 30 15.90 -2.87 -12.71
CA LYS A 30 15.56 -3.79 -13.81
C LYS A 30 14.33 -4.64 -13.47
N HIS A 31 14.23 -5.16 -12.24
CA HIS A 31 13.04 -5.89 -11.79
C HIS A 31 11.80 -5.00 -11.81
N ILE A 32 11.87 -3.79 -11.25
CA ILE A 32 10.76 -2.82 -11.31
C ILE A 32 10.29 -2.61 -12.75
N PHE A 33 11.23 -2.36 -13.68
CA PHE A 33 10.88 -2.10 -15.08
C PHE A 33 10.28 -3.34 -15.78
N ASN A 34 10.79 -4.54 -15.49
CA ASN A 34 10.23 -5.78 -16.02
C ASN A 34 8.79 -5.99 -15.51
N MET A 35 8.52 -5.73 -14.22
CA MET A 35 7.17 -5.86 -13.67
C MET A 35 6.21 -4.83 -14.26
N LEU A 36 6.68 -3.58 -14.47
CA LEU A 36 5.89 -2.54 -15.17
C LEU A 36 5.56 -2.95 -16.61
N LYS A 37 6.54 -3.55 -17.32
CA LYS A 37 6.30 -4.09 -18.65
C LYS A 37 5.24 -5.18 -18.62
N THR A 38 5.38 -6.16 -17.72
CA THR A 38 4.42 -7.27 -17.57
C THR A 38 3.02 -6.76 -17.23
N ALA A 39 2.90 -5.82 -16.29
CA ALA A 39 1.61 -5.21 -15.94
C ALA A 39 0.99 -4.46 -17.12
N GLY A 40 1.81 -3.72 -17.87
CA GLY A 40 1.37 -3.00 -19.08
C GLY A 40 0.92 -3.93 -20.20
N GLU A 41 1.62 -5.03 -20.43
CA GLU A 41 1.23 -6.07 -21.41
C GLU A 41 -0.07 -6.81 -21.02
N ARG A 42 -0.42 -6.76 -19.73
CA ARG A 42 -1.70 -7.27 -19.19
C ARG A 42 -2.80 -6.21 -19.13
N ALA A 43 -2.57 -5.03 -19.74
CA ALA A 43 -3.51 -3.92 -19.81
C ALA A 43 -4.02 -3.47 -18.42
N SER A 44 -3.12 -3.34 -17.45
CA SER A 44 -3.45 -2.88 -16.10
C SER A 44 -3.89 -1.42 -16.10
N ASP A 45 -4.95 -1.10 -15.38
CA ASP A 45 -5.38 0.28 -15.13
C ASP A 45 -4.60 0.92 -14.00
N LEU A 46 -4.27 0.11 -12.96
CA LEU A 46 -3.49 0.52 -11.80
C LEU A 46 -2.47 -0.56 -11.44
N VAL A 47 -1.24 -0.14 -11.13
CA VAL A 47 -0.15 -1.01 -10.67
C VAL A 47 0.31 -0.56 -9.30
N LEU A 48 0.32 -1.48 -8.31
CA LEU A 48 0.82 -1.25 -6.96
C LEU A 48 2.08 -2.07 -6.71
N PHE A 49 3.12 -1.44 -6.19
CA PHE A 49 4.34 -2.08 -5.68
C PHE A 49 4.33 -2.19 -4.16
N GLY A 50 5.15 -3.10 -3.60
CA GLY A 50 5.40 -3.19 -2.16
C GLY A 50 6.12 -1.95 -1.61
N GLU A 51 6.00 -1.73 -0.30
CA GLU A 51 6.66 -0.62 0.40
C GLU A 51 8.17 -0.65 0.15
N TYR A 52 8.79 0.52 -0.05
CA TYR A 52 10.22 0.65 -0.35
C TYR A 52 10.66 -0.08 -1.63
N ALA A 53 9.90 0.00 -2.71
CA ALA A 53 10.22 -0.67 -3.97
C ALA A 53 11.65 -0.40 -4.46
N ASN A 54 12.22 0.78 -4.17
CA ASN A 54 13.60 1.13 -4.48
C ASN A 54 14.65 0.46 -3.60
N LEU A 55 14.26 -0.12 -2.45
CA LEU A 55 15.14 -0.76 -1.48
C LEU A 55 14.93 -2.27 -1.35
N SER A 56 14.21 -2.94 -2.25
CA SER A 56 13.89 -4.38 -2.10
C SER A 56 15.10 -5.27 -1.80
N HIS A 57 16.29 -4.85 -2.23
CA HIS A 57 17.56 -5.52 -1.99
C HIS A 57 18.20 -5.24 -0.62
N ARG A 58 17.57 -4.39 0.23
CA ARG A 58 18.15 -3.86 1.48
C ARG A 58 17.24 -3.88 2.68
N LEU A 59 16.02 -4.33 2.53
CA LEU A 59 14.96 -4.23 3.54
C LEU A 59 15.35 -4.75 4.93
N TRP A 60 16.43 -5.50 5.04
CA TRP A 60 16.92 -6.05 6.31
C TRP A 60 18.43 -5.86 6.50
N SER A 61 19.05 -4.91 5.79
CA SER A 61 20.46 -4.61 6.01
C SER A 61 20.64 -3.89 7.36
N SER A 62 21.54 -4.39 8.19
CA SER A 62 21.98 -3.70 9.41
C SER A 62 22.84 -2.45 9.10
N ASN A 63 23.32 -2.32 7.87
CA ASN A 63 24.14 -1.19 7.47
C ASN A 63 23.27 0.01 7.04
N LYS A 64 23.01 0.93 7.96
CA LYS A 64 22.22 2.14 7.71
C LYS A 64 22.73 3.02 6.56
N LYS A 65 24.02 2.97 6.21
CA LYS A 65 24.61 3.72 5.06
C LYS A 65 24.09 3.24 3.70
N GLU A 66 23.44 2.09 3.66
CA GLU A 66 22.89 1.51 2.45
C GLU A 66 21.45 1.95 2.17
N TYR A 67 20.83 2.62 3.12
CA TYR A 67 19.51 3.24 2.92
C TYR A 67 19.68 4.59 2.24
N VAL A 68 19.74 4.56 0.91
CA VAL A 68 19.84 5.78 0.10
C VAL A 68 18.45 6.17 -0.40
N ALA A 69 17.96 7.31 0.08
CA ALA A 69 16.69 7.85 -0.34
C ALA A 69 16.72 8.31 -1.80
N ASP A 70 15.70 7.93 -2.56
CA ASP A 70 15.51 8.48 -3.91
C ASP A 70 14.85 9.88 -3.82
N PRO A 71 15.34 10.87 -4.58
CA PRO A 71 14.65 12.16 -4.68
C PRO A 71 13.33 12.00 -5.43
N ILE A 72 12.31 12.74 -5.01
CA ILE A 72 10.99 12.77 -5.63
C ILE A 72 10.68 14.22 -6.06
N PRO A 73 10.52 14.51 -7.38
CA PRO A 73 10.78 13.62 -8.51
C PRO A 73 12.28 13.34 -8.72
N GLY A 74 12.60 12.11 -9.13
CA GLY A 74 13.98 11.67 -9.34
C GLY A 74 14.13 10.81 -10.59
N GLU A 75 15.31 10.17 -10.74
CA GLU A 75 15.61 9.33 -11.89
C GLU A 75 14.62 8.14 -11.98
N LEU A 76 14.37 7.46 -10.86
CA LEU A 76 13.46 6.32 -10.83
C LEU A 76 12.02 6.73 -11.16
N THR A 77 11.50 7.79 -10.55
CA THR A 77 10.13 8.26 -10.83
C THR A 77 9.97 8.69 -12.29
N ARG A 78 10.97 9.37 -12.88
CA ARG A 78 10.96 9.71 -14.31
C ARG A 78 11.01 8.48 -15.23
N ALA A 79 11.74 7.44 -14.83
CA ALA A 79 11.77 6.19 -15.57
C ALA A 79 10.39 5.49 -15.50
N VAL A 80 9.80 5.35 -14.32
CA VAL A 80 8.47 4.77 -14.14
C VAL A 80 7.39 5.56 -14.90
N ALA A 81 7.49 6.89 -14.93
CA ALA A 81 6.59 7.76 -15.70
C ALA A 81 6.60 7.44 -17.22
N ARG A 82 7.76 7.04 -17.78
CA ARG A 82 7.81 6.59 -19.18
C ARG A 82 7.02 5.29 -19.40
N TYR A 83 7.07 4.35 -18.45
CA TYR A 83 6.27 3.11 -18.52
C TYR A 83 4.78 3.39 -18.34
N ALA A 84 4.39 4.22 -17.37
CA ALA A 84 3.01 4.65 -17.16
C ALA A 84 2.42 5.21 -18.48
N ARG A 85 3.13 6.13 -19.13
CA ARG A 85 2.73 6.73 -20.41
C ARG A 85 2.71 5.71 -21.55
N LYS A 86 3.75 4.87 -21.66
CA LYS A 86 3.86 3.88 -22.75
C LYS A 86 2.69 2.90 -22.74
N TYR A 87 2.32 2.42 -21.55
CA TYR A 87 1.28 1.40 -21.38
C TYR A 87 -0.07 1.97 -20.96
N LYS A 88 -0.19 3.30 -20.85
CA LYS A 88 -1.41 4.01 -20.44
C LYS A 88 -2.01 3.46 -19.15
N MET A 89 -1.16 3.23 -18.14
CA MET A 89 -1.53 2.71 -16.83
C MET A 89 -1.17 3.69 -15.72
N ASN A 90 -1.96 3.71 -14.66
CA ASN A 90 -1.64 4.42 -13.44
C ASN A 90 -0.67 3.58 -12.59
N VAL A 91 0.21 4.24 -11.83
CA VAL A 91 1.20 3.54 -10.99
C VAL A 91 1.24 4.16 -9.59
N ALA A 92 1.10 3.31 -8.57
CA ALA A 92 1.42 3.62 -7.19
C ALA A 92 2.80 3.03 -6.85
N LEU A 93 3.80 3.89 -6.68
CA LEU A 93 5.20 3.54 -6.47
C LEU A 93 5.65 3.94 -5.06
N PRO A 94 5.68 2.99 -4.09
CA PRO A 94 6.19 3.26 -2.76
C PRO A 94 7.72 3.34 -2.74
N LEU A 95 8.26 4.39 -2.15
CA LEU A 95 9.68 4.70 -2.10
C LEU A 95 10.15 5.10 -0.70
N PHE A 96 11.31 4.64 -0.30
CA PHE A 96 12.14 5.34 0.67
C PHE A 96 12.74 6.56 -0.06
N GLY A 97 12.26 7.74 0.26
CA GLY A 97 12.56 8.89 -0.56
C GLY A 97 12.54 10.24 0.17
N THR A 98 13.03 11.25 -0.54
CA THR A 98 12.96 12.64 -0.09
C THR A 98 12.06 13.43 -1.04
N TYR A 99 10.99 13.99 -0.49
CA TYR A 99 10.08 14.87 -1.20
C TYR A 99 9.95 16.21 -0.46
N ARG A 100 10.19 17.33 -1.15
CA ARG A 100 10.20 18.68 -0.56
C ARG A 100 11.09 18.79 0.69
N GLY A 101 12.25 18.10 0.68
CA GLY A 101 13.20 18.09 1.80
C GLY A 101 12.86 17.13 2.95
N VAL A 102 11.74 16.42 2.90
CA VAL A 102 11.28 15.51 3.96
C VAL A 102 11.62 14.06 3.59
N LEU A 103 12.39 13.38 4.45
CA LEU A 103 12.67 11.96 4.37
C LEU A 103 11.50 11.17 4.95
N SER A 104 10.94 10.23 4.19
CA SER A 104 9.84 9.38 4.65
C SER A 104 9.64 8.15 3.74
N SER A 105 8.68 7.30 4.12
CA SER A 105 8.02 6.33 3.23
C SER A 105 6.97 7.09 2.41
N TRP A 106 7.25 7.26 1.12
CA TRP A 106 6.40 7.98 0.18
C TRP A 106 5.76 7.03 -0.81
N VAL A 107 4.47 7.17 -1.08
CA VAL A 107 3.83 6.52 -2.24
C VAL A 107 3.61 7.58 -3.30
N VAL A 108 4.38 7.48 -4.39
CA VAL A 108 4.27 8.39 -5.55
C VAL A 108 3.21 7.86 -6.50
N LEU A 109 2.23 8.68 -6.82
CA LEU A 109 1.14 8.35 -7.71
C LEU A 109 1.35 8.99 -9.07
N LEU A 110 1.43 8.14 -10.10
CA LEU A 110 1.57 8.58 -11.49
C LEU A 110 0.31 8.20 -12.27
N ASN A 111 -0.19 9.13 -13.08
CA ASN A 111 -1.31 8.86 -13.97
C ASN A 111 -0.86 8.28 -15.32
N ARG A 112 -1.81 7.98 -16.21
CA ARG A 112 -1.57 7.37 -17.54
C ARG A 112 -0.72 8.23 -18.46
N GLU A 113 -0.61 9.55 -18.21
CA GLU A 113 0.28 10.47 -18.93
C GLU A 113 1.69 10.50 -18.30
N GLY A 114 1.93 9.73 -17.23
CA GLY A 114 3.19 9.74 -16.49
C GLY A 114 3.40 11.02 -15.66
N LYS A 115 2.35 11.76 -15.35
CA LYS A 115 2.41 12.90 -14.44
C LYS A 115 2.24 12.43 -13.00
N ILE A 116 3.01 12.99 -12.08
CA ILE A 116 2.79 12.80 -10.64
C ILE A 116 1.53 13.58 -10.26
N ILE A 117 0.50 12.87 -9.83
CA ILE A 117 -0.78 13.44 -9.38
C ILE A 117 -0.86 13.55 -7.86
N GLY A 118 0.06 12.91 -7.14
CA GLY A 118 0.13 12.98 -5.69
C GLY A 118 1.31 12.21 -5.11
N CYS A 119 1.61 12.53 -3.85
CA CYS A 119 2.58 11.82 -3.03
C CYS A 119 1.97 11.65 -1.63
N TYR A 120 1.70 10.40 -1.25
CA TYR A 120 1.27 10.07 0.11
C TYR A 120 2.48 9.89 1.00
N GLN A 121 2.49 10.51 2.15
CA GLN A 121 3.48 10.29 3.21
C GLN A 121 2.90 9.34 4.26
N LYS A 122 3.62 8.27 4.59
CA LYS A 122 3.25 7.34 5.66
C LYS A 122 2.97 8.09 6.95
N THR A 123 1.79 7.89 7.52
CA THR A 123 1.34 8.62 8.71
C THR A 123 1.84 8.00 10.01
N HIS A 124 2.11 6.70 10.01
CA HIS A 124 2.58 5.95 11.18
C HIS A 124 3.92 5.25 10.90
N PRO A 125 5.04 6.01 10.88
CA PRO A 125 6.35 5.38 10.79
C PRO A 125 6.66 4.60 12.06
N THR A 126 7.29 3.42 11.92
CA THR A 126 7.76 2.62 13.05
C THR A 126 8.88 3.34 13.83
N ILE A 127 9.16 2.92 15.06
CA ILE A 127 10.29 3.44 15.86
C ILE A 127 11.61 3.30 15.09
N ALA A 128 11.81 2.18 14.39
CA ALA A 128 13.01 1.96 13.58
C ALA A 128 13.12 2.97 12.42
N GLU A 129 12.01 3.29 11.75
CA GLU A 129 11.96 4.30 10.68
C GLU A 129 12.23 5.70 11.23
N GLN A 130 11.63 6.05 12.37
CA GLN A 130 11.90 7.32 13.04
C GLN A 130 13.39 7.46 13.46
N SER A 131 14.00 6.36 13.93
CA SER A 131 15.42 6.36 14.34
C SER A 131 16.41 6.65 13.22
N ILE A 132 16.00 6.52 11.97
CA ILE A 132 16.80 6.88 10.79
C ILE A 132 16.38 8.22 10.16
N GLY A 133 15.56 9.01 10.87
CA GLY A 133 15.17 10.35 10.48
C GLY A 133 13.92 10.45 9.61
N MET A 134 13.16 9.36 9.44
CA MET A 134 11.89 9.42 8.71
C MET A 134 10.83 10.18 9.50
N GLN A 135 10.11 11.06 8.82
CA GLN A 135 9.06 11.89 9.40
C GLN A 135 7.68 11.33 9.08
N ALA A 136 6.77 11.43 10.06
CA ALA A 136 5.37 11.08 9.89
C ALA A 136 4.62 12.07 9.01
N GLY A 137 3.73 11.54 8.16
CA GLY A 137 2.74 12.34 7.45
C GLY A 137 1.66 12.87 8.39
N ASN A 138 1.04 13.96 8.01
CA ASN A 138 -0.01 14.63 8.80
C ASN A 138 -1.37 14.67 8.08
N ALA A 139 -1.54 13.92 7.02
CA ALA A 139 -2.76 13.92 6.23
C ALA A 139 -3.09 12.53 5.67
N LEU A 140 -4.38 12.25 5.55
CA LEU A 140 -4.95 11.06 4.93
C LEU A 140 -5.74 11.47 3.66
N PRO A 141 -5.07 11.88 2.58
CA PRO A 141 -5.73 12.31 1.36
C PRO A 141 -6.33 11.13 0.60
N VAL A 142 -7.39 11.40 -0.14
CA VAL A 142 -7.91 10.53 -1.19
C VAL A 142 -7.52 11.13 -2.52
N TYR A 143 -7.01 10.29 -3.41
CA TYR A 143 -6.51 10.69 -4.73
C TYR A 143 -7.50 10.27 -5.81
N GLU A 144 -7.71 11.17 -6.77
CA GLU A 144 -8.61 10.94 -7.89
C GLU A 144 -7.83 10.45 -9.11
N PHE A 145 -8.20 9.27 -9.58
CA PHE A 145 -7.74 8.69 -10.84
C PHE A 145 -8.89 8.70 -11.84
N ASP A 146 -8.58 8.48 -13.12
CA ASP A 146 -9.57 8.42 -14.19
C ASP A 146 -10.65 7.33 -14.02
N PHE A 147 -10.35 6.30 -13.23
CA PHE A 147 -11.27 5.21 -12.92
C PHE A 147 -12.01 5.34 -11.57
N GLY A 148 -11.57 6.22 -10.67
CA GLY A 148 -12.17 6.36 -9.34
C GLY A 148 -11.21 6.86 -8.27
N LYS A 149 -11.62 6.80 -7.01
CA LYS A 149 -10.94 7.40 -5.86
C LYS A 149 -10.18 6.37 -5.04
N VAL A 150 -8.93 6.68 -4.72
CA VAL A 150 -7.99 5.77 -4.06
C VAL A 150 -7.47 6.38 -2.76
N GLY A 151 -7.58 5.63 -1.66
CA GLY A 151 -6.92 5.89 -0.39
C GLY A 151 -5.66 5.03 -0.23
N ILE A 152 -4.72 5.46 0.61
CA ILE A 152 -3.46 4.75 0.84
C ILE A 152 -3.26 4.53 2.34
N MET A 153 -2.89 3.30 2.70
CA MET A 153 -2.41 2.89 4.02
C MET A 153 -1.08 2.16 3.80
N THR A 154 0.02 2.65 4.36
CA THR A 154 1.32 2.02 4.17
C THR A 154 1.75 1.26 5.43
N CYS A 155 1.94 -0.07 5.32
CA CYS A 155 2.51 -0.93 6.34
C CYS A 155 1.84 -0.71 7.72
N MET A 156 2.51 -0.08 8.69
CA MET A 156 2.00 0.17 10.02
C MET A 156 0.70 0.99 10.08
N ASP A 157 0.36 1.75 9.04
CA ASP A 157 -0.93 2.47 8.99
C ASP A 157 -2.14 1.53 9.13
N ILE A 158 -2.01 0.25 8.74
CA ILE A 158 -3.10 -0.73 8.83
C ILE A 158 -3.47 -1.09 10.29
N GLU A 159 -2.56 -0.86 11.24
CA GLU A 159 -2.81 -1.12 12.66
C GLU A 159 -3.86 -0.19 13.26
N TYR A 160 -4.07 0.95 12.62
CA TYR A 160 -5.01 1.98 13.03
C TYR A 160 -6.28 1.92 12.17
N PRO A 161 -7.38 1.33 12.67
CA PRO A 161 -8.64 1.20 11.90
C PRO A 161 -9.20 2.55 11.47
N GLU A 162 -8.90 3.61 12.21
CA GLU A 162 -9.31 4.98 11.91
C GLU A 162 -8.78 5.45 10.55
N VAL A 163 -7.59 5.02 10.15
CA VAL A 163 -6.99 5.38 8.84
C VAL A 163 -7.91 4.94 7.71
N ALA A 164 -8.30 3.66 7.71
CA ALA A 164 -9.19 3.11 6.68
C ALA A 164 -10.57 3.78 6.72
N GLN A 165 -11.12 4.00 7.92
CA GLN A 165 -12.42 4.64 8.11
C GLN A 165 -12.42 6.09 7.61
N ILE A 166 -11.38 6.87 7.92
CA ILE A 166 -11.25 8.26 7.45
C ILE A 166 -11.17 8.29 5.92
N LEU A 167 -10.39 7.39 5.31
CA LEU A 167 -10.28 7.30 3.85
C LEU A 167 -11.62 6.94 3.20
N MET A 168 -12.37 6.00 3.78
CA MET A 168 -13.74 5.67 3.35
C MET A 168 -14.67 6.89 3.44
N LEU A 169 -14.68 7.60 4.58
CA LEU A 169 -15.51 8.79 4.78
C LEU A 169 -15.16 9.92 3.81
N ARG A 170 -13.92 9.97 3.33
CA ARG A 170 -13.45 10.91 2.29
C ARG A 170 -13.75 10.43 0.87
N GLY A 171 -14.44 9.30 0.73
CA GLY A 171 -14.94 8.79 -0.53
C GLY A 171 -13.97 7.92 -1.30
N ALA A 172 -12.95 7.32 -0.66
CA ALA A 172 -12.15 6.28 -1.28
C ALA A 172 -13.03 5.09 -1.70
N GLU A 173 -12.68 4.46 -2.83
CA GLU A 173 -13.34 3.27 -3.36
C GLU A 173 -12.41 2.05 -3.30
N ILE A 174 -11.10 2.32 -3.31
CA ILE A 174 -10.03 1.34 -3.18
C ILE A 174 -9.05 1.82 -2.11
N LEU A 175 -8.57 0.91 -1.27
CA LEU A 175 -7.47 1.15 -0.34
C LEU A 175 -6.23 0.42 -0.83
N LEU A 176 -5.13 1.13 -1.09
CA LEU A 176 -3.84 0.55 -1.41
C LEU A 176 -3.05 0.31 -0.13
N PHE A 177 -2.50 -0.89 -0.01
CA PHE A 177 -1.77 -1.33 1.17
C PHE A 177 -0.40 -1.90 0.78
N PRO A 178 0.59 -1.06 0.41
CA PRO A 178 1.97 -1.48 0.27
C PRO A 178 2.60 -1.73 1.64
N HIS A 179 3.33 -2.86 1.80
CA HIS A 179 3.93 -3.20 3.08
C HIS A 179 5.17 -4.09 2.95
N VAL A 180 5.88 -4.26 4.07
CA VAL A 180 7.05 -5.13 4.27
C VAL A 180 6.86 -6.07 5.47
N GLN A 181 5.65 -6.55 5.70
CA GLN A 181 5.32 -7.41 6.83
C GLN A 181 6.13 -8.71 6.80
N GLY A 182 6.72 -9.06 7.94
CA GLY A 182 7.39 -10.35 8.16
C GLY A 182 6.43 -11.48 8.49
N SER A 183 6.84 -12.73 8.23
CA SER A 183 5.99 -13.91 8.43
C SER A 183 5.60 -14.17 9.89
N TRP A 184 6.33 -13.60 10.86
CA TRP A 184 5.97 -13.66 12.28
C TRP A 184 4.64 -12.99 12.61
N GLY A 185 4.20 -12.05 11.79
CA GLY A 185 2.91 -11.35 11.93
C GLY A 185 1.91 -11.68 10.82
N GLU A 186 2.02 -12.85 10.16
CA GLU A 186 1.18 -13.17 9.01
C GLU A 186 -0.31 -13.30 9.36
N ILE A 187 -0.64 -13.94 10.48
CA ILE A 187 -2.04 -14.09 10.92
C ILE A 187 -2.62 -12.72 11.28
N ASP A 188 -1.87 -11.92 12.04
CA ASP A 188 -2.26 -10.57 12.42
C ASP A 188 -2.48 -9.68 11.17
N TRP A 189 -1.56 -9.76 10.20
CA TRP A 189 -1.68 -9.10 8.92
C TRP A 189 -2.96 -9.53 8.17
N GLU A 190 -3.24 -10.83 8.07
CA GLU A 190 -4.41 -11.33 7.34
C GLU A 190 -5.71 -10.86 8.01
N ILE A 191 -5.78 -10.91 9.34
CA ILE A 191 -6.96 -10.44 10.09
C ILE A 191 -7.17 -8.94 9.80
N ARG A 192 -6.13 -8.10 9.95
CA ARG A 192 -6.23 -6.65 9.74
C ARG A 192 -6.55 -6.30 8.28
N TYR A 193 -5.89 -6.97 7.34
CA TYR A 193 -6.07 -6.76 5.91
C TYR A 193 -7.52 -7.01 5.49
N ARG A 194 -8.10 -8.12 5.95
CA ARG A 194 -9.50 -8.46 5.68
C ARG A 194 -10.47 -7.58 6.46
N ALA A 195 -10.16 -7.27 7.72
CA ALA A 195 -11.00 -6.42 8.54
C ALA A 195 -11.17 -5.02 7.93
N ARG A 196 -10.12 -4.40 7.37
CA ARG A 196 -10.25 -3.08 6.74
C ARG A 196 -11.22 -3.09 5.57
N ALA A 197 -11.29 -4.18 4.79
CA ALA A 197 -12.31 -4.33 3.75
C ALA A 197 -13.71 -4.50 4.34
N VAL A 198 -13.85 -5.31 5.38
CA VAL A 198 -15.14 -5.54 6.08
C VAL A 198 -15.66 -4.27 6.73
N ASP A 199 -14.80 -3.53 7.44
CA ASP A 199 -15.16 -2.32 8.19
C ASP A 199 -15.64 -1.20 7.27
N THR A 200 -15.00 -1.07 6.10
CA THR A 200 -15.24 0.04 5.18
C THR A 200 -16.15 -0.31 4.01
N GLY A 201 -16.27 -1.59 3.64
CA GLY A 201 -16.94 -2.02 2.41
C GLY A 201 -16.14 -1.66 1.15
N LEU A 202 -14.82 -1.48 1.24
CA LEU A 202 -13.95 -1.12 0.12
C LEU A 202 -13.09 -2.32 -0.32
N TYR A 203 -12.59 -2.29 -1.56
CA TYR A 203 -11.51 -3.18 -1.96
C TYR A 203 -10.21 -2.77 -1.26
N VAL A 204 -9.43 -3.77 -0.80
CA VAL A 204 -8.08 -3.53 -0.28
C VAL A 204 -7.08 -4.29 -1.14
N VAL A 205 -6.09 -3.57 -1.67
CA VAL A 205 -5.06 -4.09 -2.56
C VAL A 205 -3.73 -4.09 -1.82
N SER A 206 -3.17 -5.26 -1.61
CA SER A 206 -1.91 -5.47 -0.88
C SER A 206 -0.76 -5.72 -1.83
N ALA A 207 0.43 -5.20 -1.55
CA ALA A 207 1.67 -5.53 -2.24
C ALA A 207 2.82 -5.67 -1.25
N CYS A 208 3.58 -6.77 -1.38
CA CYS A 208 4.74 -7.14 -0.57
C CYS A 208 5.87 -7.67 -1.48
N TYR A 209 6.72 -8.54 -0.95
CA TYR A 209 7.89 -9.09 -1.63
C TYR A 209 7.85 -10.60 -1.71
N GLY A 210 8.33 -11.14 -2.84
CA GLY A 210 8.38 -12.57 -3.11
C GLY A 210 9.77 -13.16 -3.09
N TYR A 211 9.81 -14.47 -3.24
CA TYR A 211 11.02 -15.28 -3.23
C TYR A 211 11.03 -16.23 -4.43
N PRO A 212 12.21 -16.59 -4.93
CA PRO A 212 12.33 -17.73 -5.84
C PRO A 212 11.72 -18.99 -5.20
N GLU A 213 11.27 -19.91 -6.03
CA GLU A 213 10.71 -21.18 -5.57
C GLU A 213 11.67 -21.91 -4.61
N GLY A 214 11.15 -22.38 -3.49
CA GLY A 214 11.92 -23.09 -2.46
C GLY A 214 12.80 -22.19 -1.56
N GLU A 215 12.93 -20.89 -1.83
CA GLU A 215 13.80 -20.01 -1.03
C GLU A 215 13.09 -19.31 0.14
N TRP A 216 11.77 -19.37 0.19
CA TRP A 216 11.03 -18.79 1.31
C TRP A 216 11.16 -19.67 2.56
N MET A 217 11.33 -19.04 3.71
CA MET A 217 11.34 -19.70 5.02
C MET A 217 10.71 -18.78 6.08
N PRO A 218 10.24 -19.33 7.22
CA PRO A 218 9.80 -18.53 8.36
C PRO A 218 10.84 -17.48 8.77
N GLY A 219 10.37 -16.28 9.16
CA GLY A 219 11.23 -15.14 9.47
C GLY A 219 11.47 -14.20 8.29
N LYS A 220 11.19 -14.63 7.05
CA LYS A 220 11.20 -13.74 5.86
C LYS A 220 9.89 -12.98 5.72
N MET A 221 9.78 -12.10 4.73
CA MET A 221 8.53 -11.40 4.42
C MET A 221 7.44 -12.36 3.96
N ILE A 222 6.20 -12.02 4.26
CA ILE A 222 5.06 -12.91 4.01
C ILE A 222 4.75 -13.13 2.54
N GLY A 223 5.16 -12.24 1.62
CA GLY A 223 4.66 -12.26 0.25
C GLY A 223 3.17 -11.94 0.22
N ARG A 224 2.37 -12.81 -0.41
CA ARG A 224 0.90 -12.77 -0.39
C ARG A 224 0.31 -11.44 -0.88
N SER A 225 0.99 -10.82 -1.88
CA SER A 225 0.41 -9.68 -2.57
C SER A 225 -0.91 -10.09 -3.21
N GLY A 226 -1.96 -9.31 -3.02
CA GLY A 226 -3.29 -9.75 -3.44
C GLY A 226 -4.36 -8.68 -3.30
N ILE A 227 -5.60 -9.10 -3.48
CA ILE A 227 -6.77 -8.24 -3.41
C ILE A 227 -7.84 -8.89 -2.53
N VAL A 228 -8.34 -8.13 -1.59
CA VAL A 228 -9.49 -8.48 -0.75
C VAL A 228 -10.72 -7.72 -1.23
N GLY A 229 -11.80 -8.45 -1.39
CA GLY A 229 -13.10 -7.92 -1.75
C GLY A 229 -13.77 -7.14 -0.62
N ARG A 230 -14.79 -6.39 -0.97
CA ARG A 230 -15.57 -5.53 -0.05
C ARG A 230 -16.22 -6.29 1.12
N ASP A 231 -16.30 -7.60 1.02
CA ASP A 231 -16.84 -8.53 2.03
C ASP A 231 -15.76 -9.19 2.91
N GLY A 232 -14.47 -8.86 2.65
CA GLY A 232 -13.34 -9.44 3.35
C GLY A 232 -12.86 -10.79 2.81
N LEU A 233 -13.40 -11.27 1.67
CA LEU A 233 -12.89 -12.45 1.01
C LEU A 233 -11.62 -12.13 0.22
N ILE A 234 -10.62 -12.99 0.31
CA ILE A 234 -9.41 -12.89 -0.53
C ILE A 234 -9.81 -13.30 -1.93
N LEU A 235 -9.84 -12.36 -2.87
CA LEU A 235 -10.21 -12.59 -4.26
C LEU A 235 -9.03 -13.13 -5.08
N ALA A 236 -7.82 -12.70 -4.75
CA ALA A 236 -6.59 -13.14 -5.38
C ALA A 236 -5.41 -12.99 -4.42
N ASP A 237 -4.47 -13.94 -4.44
CA ASP A 237 -3.24 -13.98 -3.63
C ASP A 237 -2.15 -14.69 -4.46
N ILE A 238 -1.01 -14.04 -4.67
CA ILE A 238 0.12 -14.60 -5.44
C ILE A 238 0.99 -15.58 -4.61
N GLY A 239 0.68 -15.75 -3.34
CA GLY A 239 1.46 -16.57 -2.43
C GLY A 239 2.85 -15.99 -2.17
N ARG A 240 3.89 -16.82 -2.25
CA ARG A 240 5.28 -16.43 -2.02
C ARG A 240 6.03 -16.06 -3.30
N SER A 241 5.44 -16.27 -4.47
CA SER A 241 6.08 -16.18 -5.77
C SER A 241 6.39 -14.74 -6.17
N ILE A 242 7.44 -14.54 -6.94
CA ILE A 242 7.76 -13.26 -7.59
C ILE A 242 6.87 -13.07 -8.81
N GLY A 243 6.27 -11.91 -8.99
CA GLY A 243 5.47 -11.67 -10.18
C GLY A 243 4.50 -10.49 -10.12
N VAL A 244 3.58 -10.52 -11.08
CA VAL A 244 2.49 -9.55 -11.22
C VAL A 244 1.18 -10.32 -11.20
N LEU A 245 0.28 -9.96 -10.31
CA LEU A 245 -1.05 -10.55 -10.18
C LEU A 245 -2.10 -9.51 -10.61
N PRO A 246 -2.69 -9.64 -11.82
CA PRO A 246 -3.80 -8.80 -12.24
C PRO A 246 -5.12 -9.38 -11.76
N LEU A 247 -6.06 -8.50 -11.42
CA LEU A 247 -7.44 -8.84 -11.13
C LEU A 247 -8.36 -7.71 -11.58
N ASP A 248 -9.46 -8.07 -12.21
CA ASP A 248 -10.53 -7.14 -12.56
C ASP A 248 -11.50 -7.00 -11.38
N VAL A 249 -11.75 -5.78 -10.95
CA VAL A 249 -12.73 -5.46 -9.91
C VAL A 249 -13.78 -4.52 -10.47
N ASP A 250 -15.04 -4.69 -10.05
CA ASP A 250 -16.12 -3.79 -10.42
C ASP A 250 -16.38 -2.79 -9.29
N LEU A 251 -16.07 -1.52 -9.51
CA LEU A 251 -16.28 -0.47 -8.51
C LEU A 251 -17.76 -0.13 -8.28
N GLU A 252 -18.66 -0.54 -9.18
CA GLU A 252 -20.10 -0.42 -8.97
C GLU A 252 -20.69 -1.59 -8.16
N GLN A 253 -19.95 -2.71 -8.05
CA GLN A 253 -20.36 -3.84 -7.23
C GLN A 253 -20.16 -3.50 -5.75
N LYS A 254 -21.19 -2.95 -5.13
CA LYS A 254 -21.18 -2.58 -3.72
C LYS A 254 -21.50 -3.78 -2.83
N ARG A 255 -20.94 -3.78 -1.60
CA ARG A 255 -21.34 -4.74 -0.57
C ARG A 255 -22.67 -4.30 0.01
N VAL A 256 -23.70 -5.07 -0.24
CA VAL A 256 -25.02 -4.84 0.35
C VAL A 256 -25.11 -5.55 1.70
N THR A 257 -25.43 -4.79 2.74
CA THR A 257 -25.73 -5.32 4.08
C THR A 257 -27.24 -5.30 4.30
N GLN A 258 -27.77 -6.41 4.77
CA GLN A 258 -29.17 -6.49 5.19
C GLN A 258 -29.26 -6.14 6.67
N PHE A 259 -30.08 -5.16 6.99
CA PHE A 259 -30.47 -4.82 8.36
C PHE A 259 -31.86 -5.40 8.69
N PHE A 260 -32.35 -5.13 9.91
CA PHE A 260 -33.69 -5.52 10.32
C PHE A 260 -34.74 -5.10 9.28
N PHE A 261 -35.79 -5.90 9.14
CA PHE A 261 -36.96 -5.65 8.26
C PHE A 261 -36.66 -5.76 6.75
N ASN A 262 -35.67 -6.53 6.32
CA ASN A 262 -35.31 -6.78 4.92
C ASN A 262 -34.83 -5.55 4.13
N GLU A 263 -34.51 -4.45 4.77
CA GLU A 263 -33.89 -3.31 4.12
C GLU A 263 -32.43 -3.63 3.76
N LYS A 264 -32.05 -3.23 2.56
CA LYS A 264 -30.70 -3.44 2.03
C LYS A 264 -29.99 -2.12 1.83
N TYR A 265 -28.82 -1.98 2.42
CA TYR A 265 -28.00 -0.77 2.34
C TYR A 265 -26.59 -1.10 1.83
N ASP A 266 -26.00 -0.16 1.10
CA ASP A 266 -24.55 -0.19 0.84
C ASP A 266 -23.78 -0.16 2.17
N ARG A 267 -22.80 -1.06 2.33
CA ARG A 267 -22.06 -1.18 3.60
C ARG A 267 -21.34 0.11 4.00
N SER A 268 -20.70 0.78 3.05
CA SER A 268 -19.95 2.02 3.33
C SER A 268 -20.89 3.13 3.78
N LEU A 269 -22.06 3.26 3.13
CA LEU A 269 -23.10 4.24 3.52
C LEU A 269 -23.69 3.89 4.87
N ALA A 270 -24.01 2.61 5.13
CA ALA A 270 -24.57 2.18 6.40
C ALA A 270 -23.62 2.46 7.57
N VAL A 271 -22.31 2.16 7.40
CA VAL A 271 -21.29 2.46 8.41
C VAL A 271 -21.17 3.97 8.63
N ALA A 272 -21.11 4.76 7.55
CA ALA A 272 -21.02 6.20 7.68
C ALA A 272 -22.23 6.82 8.39
N ALA A 273 -23.45 6.38 8.04
CA ALA A 273 -24.69 6.90 8.59
C ALA A 273 -24.92 6.51 10.07
N SER A 274 -24.40 5.35 10.50
CA SER A 274 -24.59 4.84 11.86
C SER A 274 -23.48 5.26 12.83
N ARG A 275 -22.53 6.11 12.41
CA ARG A 275 -21.46 6.60 13.29
C ARG A 275 -22.01 7.49 14.40
N ARG A 276 -21.37 7.40 15.54
CA ARG A 276 -21.67 8.17 16.75
C ARG A 276 -20.49 9.07 17.15
N PRO A 277 -20.13 10.12 16.33
CA PRO A 277 -18.93 10.94 16.57
C PRO A 277 -18.90 11.55 17.96
N GLU A 278 -20.06 11.80 18.54
CA GLU A 278 -20.22 12.37 19.87
C GLU A 278 -19.68 11.53 21.04
N ILE A 279 -19.41 10.22 20.78
CA ILE A 279 -18.81 9.31 21.78
C ILE A 279 -17.40 8.88 21.45
N TYR A 280 -16.78 9.41 20.37
CA TYR A 280 -15.43 9.04 19.92
C TYR A 280 -14.34 10.00 20.38
N GLY A 281 -14.65 10.86 21.36
CA GLY A 281 -13.72 11.90 21.84
C GLY A 281 -12.34 11.35 22.27
N ASP A 282 -12.33 10.18 22.90
CA ASP A 282 -11.10 9.54 23.38
C ASP A 282 -10.12 9.17 22.23
N LEU A 283 -10.62 8.95 21.01
CA LEU A 283 -9.76 8.67 19.85
C LEU A 283 -8.90 9.86 19.44
N VAL A 284 -9.25 11.07 19.84
CA VAL A 284 -8.53 12.31 19.52
C VAL A 284 -7.93 12.97 20.76
N ASP A 285 -8.06 12.37 21.94
CA ASP A 285 -7.50 12.89 23.19
C ASP A 285 -6.01 12.52 23.32
N HIS A 286 -5.15 13.52 23.30
CA HIS A 286 -3.69 13.36 23.37
C HIS A 286 -3.18 12.73 24.66
N LYS A 287 -3.93 12.82 25.77
CA LYS A 287 -3.52 12.25 27.07
C LYS A 287 -3.25 10.74 27.00
N PHE A 288 -4.03 10.00 26.19
CA PHE A 288 -3.82 8.55 26.07
C PHE A 288 -2.50 8.20 25.38
N LYS A 289 -2.09 9.01 24.39
CA LYS A 289 -0.79 8.88 23.75
C LYS A 289 0.34 9.22 24.71
N GLU A 290 0.21 10.31 25.47
CA GLU A 290 1.23 10.77 26.41
C GLU A 290 1.45 9.76 27.53
N ASN A 291 0.37 9.22 28.12
CA ASN A 291 0.45 8.17 29.15
C ASN A 291 1.14 6.90 28.61
N ALA A 292 0.80 6.45 27.39
CA ALA A 292 1.44 5.28 26.79
C ALA A 292 2.95 5.50 26.57
N LEU A 293 3.35 6.68 26.08
CA LEU A 293 4.76 7.02 25.89
C LEU A 293 5.53 7.06 27.21
N GLN A 294 4.93 7.55 28.28
CA GLN A 294 5.54 7.54 29.61
C GLN A 294 5.75 6.11 30.09
N THR A 295 4.74 5.25 30.02
CA THR A 295 4.86 3.82 30.43
C THR A 295 5.91 3.06 29.64
N MET A 296 6.13 3.39 28.35
CA MET A 296 7.17 2.74 27.53
C MET A 296 8.60 3.16 27.90
N GLN A 297 8.78 4.23 28.69
CA GLN A 297 10.08 4.72 29.14
C GLN A 297 10.46 4.20 30.52
N GLU A 298 9.51 3.69 31.29
CA GLU A 298 9.70 2.99 32.58
C GLU A 298 10.12 1.52 32.35
#